data_089eb330f2788e98e3ee0bc0b20a8c7a
#
_entry.id   089eb330f2788e98e3ee0bc0b20a8c7a
#
_cell.length_a   1.000
_cell.length_b   1.000
_cell.length_c   1.000
_cell.angle_alpha   90.00
_cell.angle_beta   90.00
_cell.angle_gamma   90.00
#
_symmetry.space_group_name_H-M   'P 1'
#
loop_
_entity.id
_entity.type
_entity.pdbx_description
1 polymer ?
#
loop_
_entity_poly.entity_id
_entity_poly.type
_entity_poly.pdbx_seq_one_letter_code
_entity_poly.pdbx_strand_id
1 'polypeptide(L)'
;MTRETALETLADSRRRIDELDLRILELLNARARVVEDIGRAKRILKMPIYEPRREDEVYENITRHNGGPLPSGAVKRVFERIIDEMRNVQKLRMLDKRDNG
;
A
#
# COMPACT_ATOMS: atom_id res chain seq x y z
N MET A 1 16.82 -31.74 -0.55
CA MET A 1 16.52 -31.23 -1.90
C MET A 1 17.72 -31.45 -2.80
N THR A 2 17.54 -32.13 -3.93
CA THR A 2 18.58 -32.32 -4.92
C THR A 2 18.81 -31.03 -5.72
N ARG A 3 19.91 -30.99 -6.50
CA ARG A 3 20.17 -29.85 -7.39
C ARG A 3 19.04 -29.62 -8.38
N GLU A 4 18.54 -30.70 -9.00
CA GLU A 4 17.43 -30.62 -9.97
C GLU A 4 16.16 -30.09 -9.33
N THR A 5 15.77 -30.62 -8.19
CA THR A 5 14.58 -30.14 -7.47
C THR A 5 14.76 -28.71 -6.98
N ALA A 6 15.98 -28.33 -6.60
CA ALA A 6 16.27 -26.95 -6.20
C ALA A 6 16.08 -25.98 -7.38
N LEU A 7 16.54 -26.36 -8.59
CA LEU A 7 16.35 -25.55 -9.79
C LEU A 7 14.88 -25.42 -10.17
N GLU A 8 14.12 -26.54 -10.08
CA GLU A 8 12.68 -26.54 -10.34
C GLU A 8 11.94 -25.67 -9.33
N THR A 9 12.28 -25.79 -8.04
CA THR A 9 11.69 -24.98 -6.97
C THR A 9 11.95 -23.51 -7.21
N LEU A 10 13.17 -23.15 -7.62
CA LEU A 10 13.51 -21.75 -7.89
C LEU A 10 12.71 -21.18 -9.05
N ALA A 11 12.62 -21.93 -10.17
CA ALA A 11 11.86 -21.51 -11.34
C ALA A 11 10.36 -21.36 -11.01
N ASP A 12 9.79 -22.33 -10.31
CA ASP A 12 8.39 -22.32 -9.93
C ASP A 12 8.08 -21.18 -8.95
N SER A 13 8.94 -21.02 -7.95
CA SER A 13 8.77 -19.96 -6.95
C SER A 13 8.84 -18.57 -7.58
N ARG A 14 9.72 -18.36 -8.56
CA ARG A 14 9.79 -17.08 -9.27
C ARG A 14 8.51 -16.78 -10.04
N ARG A 15 7.90 -17.79 -10.69
CA ARG A 15 6.60 -17.60 -11.33
C ARG A 15 5.52 -17.21 -10.33
N ARG A 16 5.53 -17.85 -9.15
CA ARG A 16 4.58 -17.54 -8.09
C ARG A 16 4.77 -16.13 -7.54
N ILE A 17 6.02 -15.67 -7.42
CA ILE A 17 6.33 -14.30 -7.02
C ILE A 17 5.79 -13.32 -8.06
N ASP A 18 6.01 -13.58 -9.36
CA ASP A 18 5.51 -12.71 -10.42
C ASP A 18 3.98 -12.54 -10.34
N GLU A 19 3.26 -13.63 -10.09
CA GLU A 19 1.80 -13.58 -9.91
C GLU A 19 1.40 -12.76 -8.68
N LEU A 20 2.10 -12.95 -7.56
CA LEU A 20 1.85 -12.20 -6.33
C LEU A 20 2.14 -10.71 -6.51
N ASP A 21 3.22 -10.37 -7.23
CA ASP A 21 3.56 -8.98 -7.50
C ASP A 21 2.46 -8.27 -8.30
N LEU A 22 1.85 -8.95 -9.26
CA LEU A 22 0.74 -8.40 -10.02
C LEU A 22 -0.49 -8.16 -9.12
N ARG A 23 -0.76 -9.04 -8.17
CA ARG A 23 -1.83 -8.83 -7.19
C ARG A 23 -1.54 -7.66 -6.26
N ILE A 24 -0.30 -7.54 -5.82
CA ILE A 24 0.14 -6.40 -4.99
C ILE A 24 -0.09 -5.10 -5.75
N LEU A 25 0.33 -5.07 -7.02
CA LEU A 25 0.13 -3.90 -7.88
C LEU A 25 -1.34 -3.52 -8.02
N GLU A 26 -2.20 -4.50 -8.27
CA GLU A 26 -3.65 -4.29 -8.35
C GLU A 26 -4.22 -3.70 -7.05
N LEU A 27 -3.79 -4.25 -5.91
CA LEU A 27 -4.26 -3.77 -4.61
C LEU A 27 -3.74 -2.37 -4.28
N LEU A 28 -2.49 -2.07 -4.63
CA LEU A 28 -1.93 -0.73 -4.45
C LEU A 28 -2.70 0.30 -5.29
N ASN A 29 -3.02 -0.02 -6.53
CA ASN A 29 -3.80 0.87 -7.38
C ASN A 29 -5.25 1.01 -6.90
N ALA A 30 -5.84 -0.07 -6.39
CA ALA A 30 -7.18 0.00 -5.78
C ALA A 30 -7.18 0.93 -4.57
N ARG A 31 -6.15 0.81 -3.72
CA ARG A 31 -5.98 1.69 -2.56
C ARG A 31 -5.78 3.13 -2.99
N ALA A 32 -4.99 3.36 -4.03
CA ALA A 32 -4.77 4.70 -4.56
C ALA A 32 -6.07 5.34 -5.06
N ARG A 33 -6.94 4.59 -5.72
CA ARG A 33 -8.25 5.10 -6.15
C ARG A 33 -9.12 5.54 -4.98
N VAL A 34 -9.12 4.78 -3.89
CA VAL A 34 -9.85 5.17 -2.67
C VAL A 34 -9.21 6.42 -2.05
N VAL A 35 -7.88 6.50 -2.05
CA VAL A 35 -7.15 7.67 -1.54
C VAL A 35 -7.44 8.93 -2.37
N GLU A 36 -7.67 8.79 -3.68
CA GLU A 36 -8.10 9.91 -4.50
C GLU A 36 -9.42 10.49 -4.00
N ASP A 37 -10.37 9.64 -3.63
CA ASP A 37 -11.65 10.07 -3.05
C ASP A 37 -11.43 10.77 -1.70
N ILE A 38 -10.52 10.26 -0.89
CA ILE A 38 -10.14 10.90 0.38
C ILE A 38 -9.57 12.29 0.13
N GLY A 39 -8.71 12.43 -0.88
CA GLY A 39 -8.14 13.72 -1.25
C GLY A 39 -9.20 14.74 -1.65
N ARG A 40 -10.19 14.31 -2.43
CA ARG A 40 -11.32 15.16 -2.80
C ARG A 40 -12.15 15.59 -1.58
N ALA A 41 -12.45 14.64 -0.69
CA ALA A 41 -13.22 14.93 0.52
C ALA A 41 -12.47 15.91 1.45
N LYS A 42 -11.18 15.70 1.64
CA LYS A 42 -10.34 16.59 2.46
C LYS A 42 -10.29 18.01 1.89
N ARG A 43 -10.24 18.13 0.57
CA ARG A 43 -10.26 19.42 -0.10
C ARG A 43 -11.55 20.19 0.24
N ILE A 44 -12.68 19.53 0.15
CA ILE A 44 -13.99 20.12 0.47
C ILE A 44 -14.07 20.50 1.94
N LEU A 45 -13.60 19.62 2.82
CA LEU A 45 -13.62 19.82 4.27
C LEU A 45 -12.51 20.72 4.76
N LYS A 46 -11.57 21.12 3.90
CA LYS A 46 -10.38 21.92 4.24
C LYS A 46 -9.54 21.23 5.31
N MET A 47 -9.41 19.93 5.20
CA MET A 47 -8.60 19.11 6.11
C MET A 47 -7.16 18.95 5.60
N PRO A 48 -6.18 18.82 6.50
CA PRO A 48 -4.79 18.57 6.08
C PRO A 48 -4.63 17.18 5.52
N ILE A 49 -3.67 17.02 4.60
CA ILE A 49 -3.30 15.71 4.04
C ILE A 49 -2.70 14.82 5.12
N TYR A 50 -1.82 15.37 5.93
CA TYR A 50 -1.15 14.63 6.99
C TYR A 50 -2.07 14.47 8.19
N GLU A 51 -2.36 13.20 8.52
CA GLU A 51 -3.16 12.82 9.67
C GLU A 51 -2.41 11.77 10.49
N PRO A 52 -1.50 12.17 11.38
CA PRO A 52 -0.66 11.23 12.12
C PRO A 52 -1.46 10.23 12.95
N ARG A 53 -2.56 10.64 13.53
CA ARG A 53 -3.44 9.76 14.31
C ARG A 53 -4.02 8.65 13.44
N ARG A 54 -4.47 8.99 12.22
CA ARG A 54 -4.99 8.00 11.27
C ARG A 54 -3.89 7.04 10.81
N GLU A 55 -2.69 7.55 10.58
CA GLU A 55 -1.55 6.71 10.19
C GLU A 55 -1.22 5.70 11.30
N ASP A 56 -1.24 6.12 12.55
CA ASP A 56 -1.04 5.22 13.69
C ASP A 56 -2.10 4.12 13.74
N GLU A 57 -3.35 4.45 13.49
CA GLU A 57 -4.44 3.47 13.40
C GLU A 57 -4.19 2.43 12.31
N VAL A 58 -3.69 2.86 11.16
CA VAL A 58 -3.34 1.95 10.05
C VAL A 58 -2.23 1.00 10.49
N TYR A 59 -1.17 1.51 11.10
CA TYR A 59 -0.05 0.67 11.58
C TYR A 59 -0.53 -0.34 12.63
N GLU A 60 -1.35 0.07 13.57
CA GLU A 60 -1.91 -0.83 14.58
C GLU A 60 -2.74 -1.92 13.94
N ASN A 61 -3.59 -1.56 12.99
CA ASN A 61 -4.47 -2.50 12.31
C ASN A 61 -3.68 -3.57 11.54
N ILE A 62 -2.70 -3.18 10.75
CA ILE A 62 -1.91 -4.13 9.95
C ILE A 62 -1.02 -5.00 10.85
N THR A 63 -0.44 -4.43 11.90
CA THR A 63 0.40 -5.17 12.84
C THR A 63 -0.41 -6.22 13.58
N ARG A 64 -1.61 -5.87 14.01
CA ARG A 64 -2.52 -6.81 14.70
C ARG A 64 -2.94 -7.97 13.82
N HIS A 65 -3.10 -7.75 12.52
CA HIS A 65 -3.53 -8.78 11.56
C HIS A 65 -2.38 -9.54 10.92
N ASN A 66 -1.14 -9.16 11.22
CA ASN A 66 0.03 -9.83 10.62
C ASN A 66 0.23 -11.23 11.21
N GLY A 67 0.03 -12.25 10.38
CA GLY A 67 0.27 -13.65 10.74
C GLY A 67 1.68 -14.15 10.38
N GLY A 68 2.55 -13.30 9.92
CA GLY A 68 3.87 -13.71 9.43
C GLY A 68 3.82 -14.34 8.04
N PRO A 69 4.94 -14.75 7.45
CA PRO A 69 6.29 -14.78 8.01
C PRO A 69 7.02 -13.44 8.12
N LEU A 70 6.48 -12.34 7.55
CA LEU A 70 7.11 -11.03 7.72
C LEU A 70 7.06 -10.57 9.18
N PRO A 71 8.20 -10.12 9.74
CA PRO A 71 8.18 -9.51 11.07
C PRO A 71 7.36 -8.21 11.05
N SER A 72 6.73 -7.87 12.17
CA SER A 72 5.88 -6.69 12.29
C SER A 72 6.63 -5.39 11.94
N GLY A 73 7.90 -5.27 12.31
CA GLY A 73 8.72 -4.12 11.95
C GLY A 73 8.90 -3.96 10.45
N ALA A 74 9.05 -5.08 9.72
CA ALA A 74 9.16 -5.07 8.27
C ALA A 74 7.83 -4.65 7.62
N VAL A 75 6.71 -5.18 8.12
CA VAL A 75 5.37 -4.80 7.66
C VAL A 75 5.15 -3.30 7.84
N LYS A 76 5.52 -2.77 9.01
CA LYS A 76 5.41 -1.34 9.29
C LYS A 76 6.21 -0.50 8.28
N ARG A 77 7.47 -0.90 8.00
CA ARG A 77 8.31 -0.15 7.04
C ARG A 77 7.72 -0.15 5.63
N VAL A 78 7.16 -1.28 5.19
CA VAL A 78 6.49 -1.34 3.89
C VAL A 78 5.30 -0.40 3.85
N PHE A 79 4.46 -0.42 4.88
CA PHE A 79 3.29 0.45 4.96
C PHE A 79 3.65 1.93 5.13
N GLU A 80 4.75 2.25 5.79
CA GLU A 80 5.28 3.62 5.82
C GLU A 80 5.50 4.16 4.40
N ARG A 81 6.10 3.33 3.53
CA ARG A 81 6.32 3.73 2.14
C ARG A 81 5.02 3.84 1.35
N ILE A 82 4.10 2.90 1.55
CA ILE A 82 2.77 2.96 0.92
C ILE A 82 2.05 4.25 1.32
N ILE A 83 2.05 4.57 2.61
CA ILE A 83 1.40 5.78 3.14
C ILE A 83 2.06 7.04 2.57
N ASP A 84 3.38 7.09 2.48
CA ASP A 84 4.10 8.22 1.87
C ASP A 84 3.65 8.46 0.43
N GLU A 85 3.58 7.41 -0.38
CA GLU A 85 3.14 7.51 -1.76
C GLU A 85 1.66 7.93 -1.85
N MET A 86 0.84 7.43 -0.94
CA MET A 86 -0.58 7.77 -0.91
C MET A 86 -0.83 9.23 -0.48
N ARG A 87 0.03 9.81 0.36
CA ARG A 87 -0.03 11.25 0.63
C ARG A 87 0.22 12.05 -0.65
N ASN A 88 1.14 11.59 -1.48
CA ASN A 88 1.38 12.23 -2.77
C ASN A 88 0.15 12.15 -3.70
N VAL A 89 -0.55 11.03 -3.69
CA VAL A 89 -1.81 10.86 -4.44
C VAL A 89 -2.86 11.86 -3.96
N GLN A 90 -3.03 12.00 -2.63
CA GLN A 90 -3.95 12.99 -2.06
C GLN A 90 -3.58 14.41 -2.47
N LYS A 91 -2.30 14.75 -2.40
CA LYS A 91 -1.79 16.06 -2.75
C LYS A 91 -2.09 16.40 -4.21
N LEU A 92 -1.86 15.47 -5.13
CA LEU A 92 -2.17 15.66 -6.54
C LEU A 92 -3.66 15.91 -6.77
N ARG A 93 -4.53 15.19 -6.06
CA ARG A 93 -5.97 15.36 -6.15
C ARG A 93 -6.45 16.69 -5.58
N MET A 94 -5.86 17.12 -4.48
CA MET A 94 -6.20 18.41 -3.88
C MET A 94 -5.80 19.59 -4.77
N LEU A 95 -4.78 19.41 -5.62
CA LEU A 95 -4.31 20.43 -6.56
C LEU A 95 -5.03 20.35 -7.92
N ASP A 96 -5.82 19.32 -8.17
CA ASP A 96 -6.51 19.14 -9.45
C ASP A 96 -7.72 20.06 -9.56
N LYS A 97 -7.58 21.11 -10.38
CA LYS A 97 -8.63 22.12 -10.57
C LYS A 97 -9.84 21.62 -11.33
N ARG A 98 -9.76 20.47 -11.99
CA ARG A 98 -10.90 19.87 -12.69
C ARG A 98 -11.89 19.23 -11.74
N ASP A 99 -11.46 19.00 -10.52
CA ASP A 99 -12.23 18.32 -9.48
C ASP A 99 -12.88 19.37 -8.58
N ASN A 100 -13.94 20.01 -9.08
CA ASN A 100 -14.66 21.10 -8.40
C ASN A 100 -15.81 20.60 -7.52
N GLY A 101 -15.60 19.46 -6.92
CA GLY A 101 -16.62 18.82 -6.09
C GLY A 101 -17.08 19.61 -4.90
#